data_cb254b5b5d2b5fd5ec1d1992958f9de0
#
_entry.id   cb254b5b5d2b5fd5ec1d1992958f9de0
#
_cell.length_a   1.000
_cell.length_b   1.000
_cell.length_c   1.000
_cell.angle_alpha   90.00
_cell.angle_beta   90.00
_cell.angle_gamma   90.00
#
_symmetry.space_group_name_H-M   'P 1'
#
loop_
_entity.id
_entity.type
_entity.pdbx_description
1 polymer ?
#
loop_
_entity_poly.entity_id
_entity_poly.type
_entity_poly.pdbx_seq_one_letter_code
_entity_poly.pdbx_strand_id
1 'polypeptide(L)'
;VDYLSPQLYWKIGGAQDYNKLCAWWTDLANRFGKQFYSSMALYRYAENNSSNTGYYKNTDEFKNQTLKNRSANYDNAPGNVFYNTLAWVYDMPFRNKFKTDVFQYPALTPAIHWKPAPEQEPISFTGPPQGSIISWIHNSDENVRYAVYAVPIAKRNEAGAFSKSENLVAITYDKQFRMKKGISTSTHKIAVSVIDRYGNEYAPRVFGESPAAPVTAVLTYPDNNANISKATLFQWQGAPDVDCYIWQLSRNSQFTDLVASMETTDTKYNSGLVGSIKENATYW
;
A
#
# COMPACT_ATOMS: atom_id res chain seq x y z
N VAL A 1 -5.18 22.46 7.49
CA VAL A 1 -3.79 22.27 6.99
C VAL A 1 -3.57 20.80 6.78
N ASP A 2 -3.17 20.40 5.58
CA ASP A 2 -2.96 18.99 5.23
C ASP A 2 -1.50 18.56 5.43
N TYR A 3 -0.55 19.46 5.22
CA TYR A 3 0.87 19.21 5.49
C TYR A 3 1.59 20.49 5.91
N LEU A 4 2.76 20.35 6.48
CA LEU A 4 3.67 21.42 6.86
C LEU A 4 4.97 21.32 6.05
N SER A 5 5.47 22.46 5.58
CA SER A 5 6.76 22.54 4.89
C SER A 5 7.56 23.74 5.39
N PRO A 6 8.05 23.71 6.64
CA PRO A 6 8.85 24.78 7.19
C PRO A 6 10.23 24.85 6.51
N GLN A 7 10.77 26.05 6.42
CA GLN A 7 12.10 26.31 5.86
C GLN A 7 13.18 25.96 6.89
N LEU A 8 13.72 24.75 6.82
CA LEU A 8 14.84 24.31 7.64
C LEU A 8 16.18 24.62 6.96
N TYR A 9 16.52 25.91 6.88
CA TYR A 9 17.64 26.43 6.13
C TYR A 9 18.95 26.49 6.93
N TRP A 10 19.11 25.56 7.89
CA TRP A 10 20.29 25.43 8.73
C TRP A 10 21.02 24.12 8.48
N LYS A 11 22.34 24.11 8.69
CA LYS A 11 23.15 22.92 8.52
C LYS A 11 23.04 21.97 9.72
N ILE A 12 23.41 20.74 9.51
CA ILE A 12 23.59 19.76 10.57
C ILE A 12 24.72 20.20 11.51
N GLY A 13 24.51 20.13 12.81
CA GLY A 13 25.48 20.50 13.84
C GLY A 13 25.73 22.00 14.02
N GLY A 14 24.91 22.87 13.40
CA GLY A 14 24.97 24.33 13.61
C GLY A 14 24.28 24.79 14.89
N ALA A 15 24.30 26.10 15.16
CA ALA A 15 23.59 26.69 16.31
C ALA A 15 22.09 26.39 16.31
N GLN A 16 21.48 26.47 15.12
CA GLN A 16 20.12 25.95 14.84
C GLN A 16 20.28 24.64 14.06
N ASP A 17 20.52 23.57 14.79
CA ASP A 17 20.83 22.27 14.21
C ASP A 17 19.65 21.70 13.44
N TYR A 18 19.85 21.45 12.13
CA TYR A 18 18.84 20.82 11.26
C TYR A 18 18.25 19.55 11.87
N ASN A 19 19.09 18.69 12.46
CA ASN A 19 18.63 17.42 13.02
C ASN A 19 17.61 17.60 14.15
N LYS A 20 17.83 18.60 15.01
CA LYS A 20 16.93 18.92 16.13
C LYS A 20 15.63 19.52 15.61
N LEU A 21 15.71 20.45 14.68
CA LEU A 21 14.55 21.10 14.09
C LEU A 21 13.70 20.08 13.28
N CYS A 22 14.35 19.24 12.49
CA CYS A 22 13.65 18.19 11.73
C CYS A 22 12.90 17.23 12.67
N ALA A 23 13.53 16.77 13.73
CA ALA A 23 12.90 15.90 14.71
C ALA A 23 11.70 16.59 15.41
N TRP A 24 11.85 17.84 15.81
CA TRP A 24 10.80 18.61 16.48
C TRP A 24 9.58 18.83 15.57
N TRP A 25 9.78 19.21 14.31
CA TRP A 25 8.70 19.40 13.34
C TRP A 25 8.01 18.09 12.98
N THR A 26 8.77 17.01 12.90
CA THR A 26 8.23 15.66 12.68
C THR A 26 7.31 15.24 13.81
N ASP A 27 7.78 15.39 15.07
CA ASP A 27 6.98 15.06 16.24
C ASP A 27 5.69 15.89 16.29
N LEU A 28 5.80 17.19 15.99
CA LEU A 28 4.64 18.06 15.93
C LEU A 28 3.63 17.61 14.87
N ALA A 29 4.08 17.31 13.67
CA ALA A 29 3.21 16.84 12.59
C ALA A 29 2.54 15.50 12.93
N ASN A 30 3.28 14.58 13.53
CA ASN A 30 2.77 13.28 13.97
C ASN A 30 1.66 13.42 15.02
N ARG A 31 1.81 14.32 16.00
CA ARG A 31 0.77 14.60 17.03
C ARG A 31 -0.56 15.04 16.42
N PHE A 32 -0.52 15.71 15.26
CA PHE A 32 -1.71 16.17 14.56
C PHE A 32 -2.12 15.26 13.41
N GLY A 33 -1.49 14.10 13.22
CA GLY A 33 -1.75 13.18 12.12
C GLY A 33 -1.57 13.82 10.75
N LYS A 34 -0.57 14.72 10.59
CA LYS A 34 -0.30 15.46 9.35
C LYS A 34 1.07 15.13 8.80
N GLN A 35 1.26 15.37 7.51
CA GLN A 35 2.54 15.15 6.84
C GLN A 35 3.48 16.34 7.04
N PHE A 36 4.78 16.05 7.08
CA PHE A 36 5.85 17.01 7.20
C PHE A 36 6.84 16.87 6.04
N TYR A 37 7.07 17.97 5.31
CA TYR A 37 8.05 18.05 4.23
C TYR A 37 9.12 19.07 4.60
N SER A 38 10.33 18.62 4.92
CA SER A 38 11.43 19.54 5.21
C SER A 38 11.81 20.32 3.97
N SER A 39 11.71 21.66 4.04
CA SER A 39 12.21 22.54 2.97
C SER A 39 13.68 22.89 3.22
N MET A 40 14.55 22.59 2.25
CA MET A 40 16.00 22.73 2.35
C MET A 40 16.53 23.82 1.43
N ALA A 41 17.55 24.55 1.89
CA ALA A 41 18.14 25.69 1.19
C ALA A 41 19.13 25.26 0.09
N LEU A 42 18.68 24.50 -0.92
CA LEU A 42 19.57 23.98 -1.95
C LEU A 42 20.27 25.07 -2.79
N TYR A 43 19.71 26.28 -2.87
CA TYR A 43 20.36 27.40 -3.54
C TYR A 43 21.75 27.70 -2.97
N ARG A 44 21.99 27.45 -1.67
CA ARG A 44 23.29 27.66 -1.02
C ARG A 44 24.39 26.72 -1.54
N TYR A 45 24.04 25.63 -2.16
CA TYR A 45 24.96 24.73 -2.81
C TYR A 45 25.73 25.43 -3.95
N ALA A 46 25.06 26.31 -4.67
CA ALA A 46 25.65 27.03 -5.82
C ALA A 46 26.35 28.37 -5.46
N GLU A 47 26.13 28.88 -4.27
CA GLU A 47 26.58 30.20 -3.86
C GLU A 47 27.86 30.13 -3.03
N ASN A 48 28.97 30.62 -3.58
CA ASN A 48 30.26 30.71 -2.89
C ASN A 48 30.40 32.04 -2.15
N ASN A 49 29.86 32.09 -0.93
CA ASN A 49 29.97 33.25 -0.05
C ASN A 49 30.10 32.83 1.42
N SER A 50 30.48 33.75 2.29
CA SER A 50 30.75 33.50 3.71
C SER A 50 29.50 32.97 4.47
N SER A 51 28.30 33.36 4.03
CA SER A 51 27.04 32.90 4.64
C SER A 51 26.73 31.44 4.30
N ASN A 52 27.36 30.88 3.29
CA ASN A 52 27.13 29.53 2.80
C ASN A 52 28.25 28.53 3.16
N THR A 53 29.06 28.88 4.16
CA THR A 53 30.12 27.99 4.65
C THR A 53 29.52 26.65 5.09
N GLY A 54 30.02 25.58 4.48
CA GLY A 54 29.52 24.21 4.71
C GLY A 54 28.39 23.76 3.79
N TYR A 55 27.84 24.63 2.94
CA TYR A 55 26.86 24.28 1.91
C TYR A 55 27.44 24.28 0.49
N TYR A 56 28.35 25.23 0.19
CA TYR A 56 28.89 25.39 -1.15
C TYR A 56 29.55 24.10 -1.66
N LYS A 57 29.01 23.55 -2.76
CA LYS A 57 29.42 22.27 -3.37
C LYS A 57 29.45 21.07 -2.41
N ASN A 58 28.77 21.16 -1.27
CA ASN A 58 28.69 20.09 -0.28
C ASN A 58 27.44 19.27 -0.49
N THR A 59 27.51 18.28 -1.37
CA THR A 59 26.41 17.35 -1.64
C THR A 59 26.04 16.52 -0.40
N ASP A 60 27.03 16.18 0.45
CA ASP A 60 26.80 15.34 1.62
C ASP A 60 25.93 16.03 2.68
N GLU A 61 26.02 17.36 2.81
CA GLU A 61 25.13 18.09 3.71
C GLU A 61 23.66 17.85 3.33
N PHE A 62 23.30 18.07 2.07
CA PHE A 62 21.92 17.88 1.58
C PHE A 62 21.48 16.42 1.58
N LYS A 63 22.39 15.50 1.25
CA LYS A 63 22.14 14.07 1.37
C LYS A 63 21.80 13.69 2.81
N ASN A 64 22.64 14.11 3.76
CA ASN A 64 22.44 13.77 5.17
C ASN A 64 21.17 14.40 5.75
N GLN A 65 20.81 15.62 5.35
CA GLN A 65 19.53 16.23 5.67
C GLN A 65 18.36 15.40 5.13
N THR A 66 18.43 14.93 3.89
CA THR A 66 17.38 14.08 3.28
C THR A 66 17.24 12.74 4.02
N LEU A 67 18.36 12.09 4.32
CA LEU A 67 18.36 10.83 5.05
C LEU A 67 17.85 10.99 6.50
N LYS A 68 18.21 12.11 7.15
CA LYS A 68 17.68 12.44 8.48
C LYS A 68 16.18 12.65 8.45
N ASN A 69 15.66 13.36 7.47
CA ASN A 69 14.23 13.55 7.32
C ASN A 69 13.50 12.21 7.12
N ARG A 70 14.02 11.31 6.27
CA ARG A 70 13.46 9.96 6.10
C ARG A 70 13.45 9.16 7.40
N SER A 71 14.57 9.16 8.14
CA SER A 71 14.67 8.41 9.39
C SER A 71 13.76 8.95 10.50
N ALA A 72 13.48 10.25 10.50
CA ALA A 72 12.60 10.88 11.48
C ALA A 72 11.12 10.70 11.16
N ASN A 73 10.79 10.53 9.89
CA ASN A 73 9.42 10.52 9.38
C ASN A 73 9.00 9.18 8.79
N TYR A 74 9.54 8.06 9.23
CA TYR A 74 9.35 6.79 8.53
C TYR A 74 7.86 6.39 8.36
N ASP A 75 6.97 6.77 9.27
CA ASP A 75 5.53 6.51 9.18
C ASP A 75 4.75 7.58 8.39
N ASN A 76 5.19 8.83 8.46
CA ASN A 76 4.63 9.94 7.68
C ASN A 76 5.56 10.34 6.53
N ALA A 77 6.42 9.48 6.16
CA ALA A 77 7.62 9.58 5.37
C ALA A 77 7.45 10.41 4.09
N PRO A 78 7.12 11.59 4.19
CA PRO A 78 6.89 12.41 3.02
C PRO A 78 8.18 12.54 2.22
N GLY A 79 8.48 13.58 1.75
CA GLY A 79 9.69 13.86 0.99
C GLY A 79 10.36 15.10 1.53
N ASN A 80 11.13 15.70 0.66
CA ASN A 80 11.80 16.96 0.91
C ASN A 80 11.41 17.97 -0.15
N VAL A 81 11.42 19.24 0.22
CA VAL A 81 11.31 20.35 -0.71
C VAL A 81 12.69 20.98 -0.88
N PHE A 82 13.18 21.03 -2.10
CA PHE A 82 14.48 21.63 -2.42
C PHE A 82 14.30 23.04 -3.01
N TYR A 83 14.67 24.05 -2.28
CA TYR A 83 14.67 25.41 -2.77
C TYR A 83 16.11 25.85 -3.06
N ASN A 84 16.51 25.96 -4.33
CA ASN A 84 15.79 25.79 -5.55
C ASN A 84 16.30 24.60 -6.41
N THR A 85 15.90 24.54 -7.70
CA THR A 85 16.25 23.44 -8.60
C THR A 85 17.59 23.59 -9.32
N LEU A 86 18.34 24.67 -9.14
CA LEU A 86 19.55 24.96 -9.92
C LEU A 86 20.60 23.84 -9.88
N ALA A 87 20.88 23.27 -8.70
CA ALA A 87 21.81 22.16 -8.59
C ALA A 87 21.31 20.90 -9.30
N TRP A 88 20.01 20.65 -9.29
CA TRP A 88 19.39 19.52 -10.01
C TRP A 88 19.53 19.65 -11.53
N VAL A 89 19.45 20.85 -12.04
CA VAL A 89 19.47 21.09 -13.50
C VAL A 89 20.90 21.16 -14.02
N TYR A 90 21.78 21.89 -13.34
CA TYR A 90 23.09 22.31 -13.88
C TYR A 90 24.28 21.58 -13.27
N ASP A 91 24.14 20.87 -12.15
CA ASP A 91 25.25 20.16 -11.51
C ASP A 91 25.12 18.64 -11.65
N MET A 92 25.81 18.09 -12.64
CA MET A 92 25.82 16.64 -12.90
C MET A 92 26.36 15.81 -11.71
N PRO A 93 27.51 16.19 -11.08
CA PRO A 93 28.02 15.50 -9.90
C PRO A 93 27.01 15.44 -8.76
N PHE A 94 26.33 16.54 -8.44
CA PHE A 94 25.28 16.60 -7.43
C PHE A 94 24.15 15.61 -7.74
N ARG A 95 23.60 15.71 -8.94
CA ARG A 95 22.49 14.88 -9.39
C ARG A 95 22.83 13.38 -9.37
N ASN A 96 24.02 13.03 -9.90
CA ASN A 96 24.44 11.64 -9.95
C ASN A 96 24.62 11.06 -8.55
N LYS A 97 25.22 11.80 -7.62
CA LYS A 97 25.39 11.36 -6.24
C LYS A 97 24.06 11.16 -5.54
N PHE A 98 23.09 12.08 -5.70
CA PHE A 98 21.76 11.90 -5.15
C PHE A 98 21.02 10.71 -5.76
N LYS A 99 21.13 10.51 -7.08
CA LYS A 99 20.54 9.35 -7.76
C LYS A 99 21.09 8.04 -7.21
N THR A 100 22.39 7.96 -6.96
CA THR A 100 23.06 6.76 -6.47
C THR A 100 22.78 6.51 -4.98
N ASP A 101 22.87 7.57 -4.15
CA ASP A 101 22.92 7.42 -2.69
C ASP A 101 21.54 7.56 -2.02
N VAL A 102 20.59 8.24 -2.67
CA VAL A 102 19.33 8.66 -2.05
C VAL A 102 18.10 8.21 -2.85
N PHE A 103 18.10 8.44 -4.16
CA PHE A 103 16.96 8.19 -5.04
C PHE A 103 17.21 7.04 -6.02
N GLN A 104 17.73 5.91 -5.50
CA GLN A 104 18.02 4.71 -6.30
C GLN A 104 16.77 4.11 -6.92
N TYR A 105 15.68 4.15 -6.18
CA TYR A 105 14.42 3.51 -6.53
C TYR A 105 13.28 4.53 -6.60
N PRO A 106 12.26 4.28 -7.42
CA PRO A 106 11.05 5.08 -7.40
C PRO A 106 10.34 4.92 -6.05
N ALA A 107 9.51 5.89 -5.71
CA ALA A 107 8.69 5.86 -4.50
C ALA A 107 7.25 6.21 -4.84
N LEU A 108 6.31 5.64 -4.10
CA LEU A 108 4.92 6.06 -4.13
C LEU A 108 4.77 7.42 -3.43
N THR A 109 3.76 8.17 -3.83
CA THR A 109 3.35 9.36 -3.09
C THR A 109 2.76 8.90 -1.75
N PRO A 110 3.16 9.51 -0.63
CA PRO A 110 2.61 9.15 0.68
C PRO A 110 1.09 9.26 0.73
N ALA A 111 0.45 8.31 1.39
CA ALA A 111 -0.99 8.31 1.57
C ALA A 111 -1.46 9.47 2.45
N ILE A 112 -2.64 10.01 2.14
CA ILE A 112 -3.29 11.06 2.91
C ILE A 112 -4.25 10.39 3.91
N HIS A 113 -3.72 9.88 5.02
CA HIS A 113 -4.42 9.01 5.98
C HIS A 113 -5.67 9.61 6.63
N TRP A 114 -5.84 10.94 6.61
CA TRP A 114 -7.04 11.61 7.16
C TRP A 114 -8.15 11.80 6.11
N LYS A 115 -7.97 11.25 4.92
CA LYS A 115 -9.02 11.14 3.90
C LYS A 115 -9.57 9.71 3.92
N PRO A 116 -10.86 9.55 3.61
CA PRO A 116 -11.42 8.20 3.50
C PRO A 116 -10.70 7.42 2.41
N ALA A 117 -10.40 6.15 2.70
CA ALA A 117 -9.92 5.20 1.71
C ALA A 117 -11.17 4.56 1.06
N PRO A 118 -11.53 4.92 -0.18
CA PRO A 118 -12.66 4.28 -0.85
C PRO A 118 -12.30 2.83 -1.14
N GLU A 119 -13.27 1.95 -0.96
CA GLU A 119 -13.11 0.55 -1.32
C GLU A 119 -12.76 0.41 -2.80
N GLN A 120 -11.84 -0.49 -3.12
CA GLN A 120 -11.37 -0.73 -4.47
C GLN A 120 -11.57 -2.20 -4.83
N GLU A 121 -12.24 -2.43 -5.94
CA GLU A 121 -12.30 -3.77 -6.53
C GLU A 121 -10.90 -4.29 -6.86
N PRO A 122 -10.60 -5.57 -6.62
CA PRO A 122 -9.32 -6.14 -7.00
C PRO A 122 -9.17 -6.19 -8.53
N ILE A 123 -7.97 -5.97 -9.02
CA ILE A 123 -7.69 -6.15 -10.45
C ILE A 123 -7.80 -7.63 -10.86
N SER A 124 -8.10 -7.88 -12.13
CA SER A 124 -8.07 -9.20 -12.76
C SER A 124 -7.18 -9.18 -13.99
N PHE A 125 -6.18 -10.07 -14.04
CA PHE A 125 -5.33 -10.20 -15.21
C PHE A 125 -6.07 -10.82 -16.40
N THR A 126 -5.86 -10.29 -17.60
CA THR A 126 -6.62 -10.68 -18.81
C THR A 126 -6.12 -11.96 -19.50
N GLY A 127 -5.19 -12.68 -18.90
CA GLY A 127 -4.61 -13.91 -19.44
C GLY A 127 -3.09 -13.86 -19.55
N PRO A 128 -2.46 -14.77 -20.30
CA PRO A 128 -1.01 -14.82 -20.44
C PRO A 128 -0.45 -13.55 -21.08
N PRO A 129 0.85 -13.23 -20.84
CA PRO A 129 1.46 -12.07 -21.45
C PRO A 129 1.42 -12.13 -22.97
N GLN A 130 1.08 -11.01 -23.60
CA GLN A 130 1.20 -10.87 -25.05
C GLN A 130 2.58 -10.28 -25.38
N GLY A 131 3.52 -11.15 -25.73
CA GLY A 131 4.94 -10.79 -25.82
C GLY A 131 5.49 -10.35 -24.46
N SER A 132 5.87 -9.08 -24.34
CA SER A 132 6.34 -8.50 -23.07
C SER A 132 5.27 -7.69 -22.32
N ILE A 133 3.99 -7.74 -22.75
CA ILE A 133 2.92 -6.94 -22.15
C ILE A 133 2.05 -7.81 -21.26
N ILE A 134 1.85 -7.37 -20.00
CA ILE A 134 0.86 -7.88 -19.07
C ILE A 134 -0.26 -6.85 -19.00
N SER A 135 -1.51 -7.29 -19.07
CA SER A 135 -2.69 -6.44 -19.01
C SER A 135 -3.67 -6.92 -17.95
N TRP A 136 -4.46 -6.00 -17.42
CA TRP A 136 -5.47 -6.29 -16.41
C TRP A 136 -6.74 -5.47 -16.63
N ILE A 137 -7.82 -5.93 -16.01
CA ILE A 137 -9.09 -5.22 -15.92
C ILE A 137 -9.23 -4.73 -14.49
N HIS A 138 -9.76 -3.54 -14.34
CA HIS A 138 -10.14 -2.96 -13.07
C HIS A 138 -11.35 -2.05 -13.30
N ASN A 139 -12.44 -2.33 -12.60
CA ASN A 139 -13.65 -1.54 -12.64
C ASN A 139 -13.60 -0.55 -11.48
N SER A 140 -13.23 0.68 -11.77
CA SER A 140 -13.25 1.77 -10.80
C SER A 140 -13.73 3.03 -11.49
N ASP A 141 -14.65 3.72 -10.85
CA ASP A 141 -15.14 5.04 -11.29
C ASP A 141 -14.20 6.17 -10.86
N GLU A 142 -13.15 5.85 -10.10
CA GLU A 142 -12.18 6.81 -9.60
C GLU A 142 -10.91 6.88 -10.45
N ASN A 143 -10.25 8.07 -10.40
CA ASN A 143 -8.92 8.24 -10.95
C ASN A 143 -7.90 7.49 -10.10
N VAL A 144 -7.65 6.23 -10.42
CA VAL A 144 -6.66 5.38 -9.77
C VAL A 144 -5.39 5.28 -10.60
N ARG A 145 -4.30 4.97 -9.93
CA ARG A 145 -3.03 4.58 -10.53
C ARG A 145 -2.72 3.15 -10.17
N TYR A 146 -1.78 2.57 -10.86
CA TYR A 146 -1.31 1.21 -10.59
C TYR A 146 0.17 1.23 -10.30
N ALA A 147 0.59 0.63 -9.17
CA ALA A 147 1.99 0.33 -8.93
C ALA A 147 2.27 -1.09 -9.43
N VAL A 148 3.33 -1.23 -10.22
CA VAL A 148 3.76 -2.50 -10.76
C VAL A 148 5.07 -2.90 -10.12
N TYR A 149 5.09 -4.08 -9.52
CA TYR A 149 6.26 -4.67 -8.88
C TYR A 149 6.75 -5.85 -9.70
N ALA A 150 8.08 -5.94 -9.84
CA ALA A 150 8.74 -7.08 -10.44
C ALA A 150 9.73 -7.65 -9.41
N VAL A 151 9.34 -8.72 -8.75
CA VAL A 151 10.12 -9.36 -7.69
C VAL A 151 10.88 -10.55 -8.26
N PRO A 152 12.23 -10.60 -8.17
CA PRO A 152 12.99 -11.78 -8.58
C PRO A 152 12.43 -13.04 -7.90
N ILE A 153 12.28 -14.13 -8.65
CA ILE A 153 11.69 -15.38 -8.11
C ILE A 153 12.40 -15.86 -6.84
N ALA A 154 13.71 -15.66 -6.75
CA ALA A 154 14.48 -16.01 -5.55
C ALA A 154 14.07 -15.23 -4.28
N LYS A 155 13.50 -14.04 -4.45
CA LYS A 155 13.08 -13.13 -3.36
C LYS A 155 11.57 -13.09 -3.11
N ARG A 156 10.79 -13.89 -3.84
CA ARG A 156 9.31 -13.80 -3.81
C ARG A 156 8.66 -14.02 -2.44
N ASN A 157 9.35 -14.75 -1.56
CA ASN A 157 8.87 -15.08 -0.22
C ASN A 157 9.42 -14.14 0.87
N GLU A 158 10.20 -13.11 0.50
CA GLU A 158 10.64 -12.11 1.47
C GLU A 158 9.44 -11.26 1.95
N ALA A 159 9.43 -10.94 3.23
CA ALA A 159 8.40 -10.07 3.78
C ALA A 159 8.38 -8.73 3.04
N GLY A 160 7.18 -8.31 2.62
CA GLY A 160 6.98 -7.06 1.90
C GLY A 160 7.60 -7.02 0.48
N ALA A 161 7.90 -8.18 -0.13
CA ALA A 161 8.53 -8.21 -1.46
C ALA A 161 7.77 -7.37 -2.50
N PHE A 162 6.44 -7.34 -2.44
CA PHE A 162 5.56 -6.60 -3.35
C PHE A 162 5.20 -5.18 -2.87
N SER A 163 5.93 -4.64 -1.90
CA SER A 163 5.81 -3.25 -1.44
C SER A 163 7.17 -2.55 -1.32
N LYS A 164 8.28 -3.27 -1.54
CA LYS A 164 9.62 -2.69 -1.52
C LYS A 164 9.85 -1.82 -2.74
N SER A 165 10.36 -0.61 -2.55
CA SER A 165 10.67 0.33 -3.63
C SER A 165 11.70 -0.20 -4.64
N GLU A 166 12.61 -1.09 -4.22
CA GLU A 166 13.58 -1.75 -5.12
C GLU A 166 12.91 -2.63 -6.18
N ASN A 167 11.72 -3.13 -5.89
CA ASN A 167 10.93 -3.97 -6.78
C ASN A 167 9.86 -3.19 -7.56
N LEU A 168 9.65 -1.91 -7.25
CA LEU A 168 8.71 -1.04 -7.95
C LEU A 168 9.29 -0.64 -9.32
N VAL A 169 8.69 -1.12 -10.39
CA VAL A 169 9.20 -0.92 -11.76
C VAL A 169 8.41 0.07 -12.59
N ALA A 170 7.16 0.34 -12.18
CA ALA A 170 6.32 1.36 -12.82
C ALA A 170 5.23 1.87 -11.88
N ILE A 171 4.81 3.12 -12.12
CA ILE A 171 3.56 3.71 -11.65
C ILE A 171 2.87 4.21 -12.92
N THR A 172 1.65 3.75 -13.18
CA THR A 172 0.95 4.03 -14.44
C THR A 172 -0.55 4.25 -14.23
N TYR A 173 -1.19 4.95 -15.15
CA TYR A 173 -2.65 5.00 -15.29
C TYR A 173 -3.16 3.94 -16.26
N ASP A 174 -2.27 3.40 -17.11
CA ASP A 174 -2.64 2.36 -18.08
C ASP A 174 -2.92 1.04 -17.37
N LYS A 175 -3.90 0.31 -17.87
CA LYS A 175 -4.23 -1.06 -17.40
C LYS A 175 -3.37 -2.11 -18.10
N GLN A 176 -2.12 -1.75 -18.37
CA GLN A 176 -1.11 -2.64 -18.94
C GLN A 176 0.31 -2.20 -18.54
N PHE A 177 1.22 -3.14 -18.56
CA PHE A 177 2.63 -2.91 -18.31
C PHE A 177 3.49 -3.67 -19.30
N ARG A 178 4.40 -2.96 -19.96
CA ARG A 178 5.43 -3.58 -20.81
C ARG A 178 6.66 -3.89 -19.95
N MET A 179 6.94 -5.16 -19.78
CA MET A 179 8.14 -5.62 -19.07
C MET A 179 9.40 -5.06 -19.74
N LYS A 180 10.28 -4.50 -18.92
CA LYS A 180 11.58 -3.96 -19.35
C LYS A 180 12.54 -5.10 -19.65
N LYS A 181 13.61 -4.80 -20.38
CA LYS A 181 14.70 -5.76 -20.66
C LYS A 181 15.22 -6.37 -19.32
N GLY A 182 15.31 -7.68 -19.28
CA GLY A 182 15.73 -8.44 -18.09
C GLY A 182 14.61 -8.83 -17.13
N ILE A 183 13.39 -8.33 -17.33
CA ILE A 183 12.19 -8.71 -16.58
C ILE A 183 11.32 -9.61 -17.44
N SER A 184 10.97 -10.78 -16.95
CA SER A 184 10.02 -11.72 -17.56
C SER A 184 9.29 -12.50 -16.47
N THR A 185 8.17 -13.10 -16.81
CA THR A 185 7.42 -13.97 -15.89
C THR A 185 8.15 -15.27 -15.52
N SER A 186 9.19 -15.64 -16.26
CA SER A 186 10.08 -16.77 -15.92
C SER A 186 11.17 -16.40 -14.92
N THR A 187 11.50 -15.13 -14.76
CA THR A 187 12.55 -14.65 -13.85
C THR A 187 12.01 -13.82 -12.68
N HIS A 188 10.82 -13.26 -12.82
CA HIS A 188 10.20 -12.39 -11.82
C HIS A 188 8.73 -12.74 -11.61
N LYS A 189 8.28 -12.62 -10.37
CA LYS A 189 6.85 -12.49 -10.07
C LYS A 189 6.45 -11.03 -10.31
N ILE A 190 5.42 -10.84 -11.12
CA ILE A 190 4.88 -9.51 -11.38
C ILE A 190 3.64 -9.33 -10.52
N ALA A 191 3.57 -8.23 -9.80
CA ALA A 191 2.39 -7.88 -9.05
C ALA A 191 1.92 -6.46 -9.39
N VAL A 192 0.64 -6.23 -9.28
CA VAL A 192 0.01 -4.93 -9.52
C VAL A 192 -0.87 -4.59 -8.35
N SER A 193 -0.66 -3.43 -7.74
CA SER A 193 -1.55 -2.84 -6.75
C SER A 193 -2.29 -1.63 -7.31
N VAL A 194 -3.45 -1.37 -6.77
CA VAL A 194 -4.22 -0.15 -7.04
C VAL A 194 -3.76 0.93 -6.09
N ILE A 195 -3.63 2.15 -6.56
CA ILE A 195 -3.36 3.35 -5.76
C ILE A 195 -4.50 4.33 -6.01
N ASP A 196 -5.23 4.68 -4.97
CA ASP A 196 -6.32 5.65 -5.08
C ASP A 196 -5.80 7.10 -5.24
N ARG A 197 -6.72 8.05 -5.40
CA ARG A 197 -6.42 9.49 -5.53
C ARG A 197 -5.78 10.09 -4.27
N TYR A 198 -5.90 9.44 -3.12
CA TYR A 198 -5.31 9.88 -1.85
C TYR A 198 -3.97 9.21 -1.54
N GLY A 199 -3.48 8.35 -2.44
CA GLY A 199 -2.21 7.65 -2.30
C GLY A 199 -2.28 6.37 -1.48
N ASN A 200 -3.47 5.91 -1.08
CA ASN A 200 -3.62 4.61 -0.44
C ASN A 200 -3.31 3.52 -1.45
N GLU A 201 -2.40 2.62 -1.10
CA GLU A 201 -2.05 1.45 -1.88
C GLU A 201 -2.81 0.24 -1.34
N TYR A 202 -3.51 -0.47 -2.22
CA TYR A 202 -4.30 -1.66 -1.89
C TYR A 202 -3.47 -2.92 -2.11
N ALA A 203 -3.94 -4.04 -1.54
CA ALA A 203 -3.23 -5.32 -1.62
C ALA A 203 -2.89 -5.70 -3.07
N PRO A 204 -1.62 -6.05 -3.36
CA PRO A 204 -1.21 -6.38 -4.72
C PRO A 204 -1.77 -7.72 -5.17
N ARG A 205 -2.13 -7.80 -6.44
CA ARG A 205 -2.47 -9.06 -7.12
C ARG A 205 -1.25 -9.55 -7.88
N VAL A 206 -0.90 -10.81 -7.67
CA VAL A 206 0.28 -11.41 -8.31
C VAL A 206 -0.15 -12.11 -9.60
N PHE A 207 0.55 -11.81 -10.69
CA PHE A 207 0.30 -12.42 -11.98
C PHE A 207 0.53 -13.94 -11.95
N GLY A 208 -0.46 -14.68 -12.47
CA GLY A 208 -0.43 -16.15 -12.51
C GLY A 208 -0.73 -16.83 -11.18
N GLU A 209 -1.14 -16.07 -10.16
CA GLU A 209 -1.65 -16.62 -8.91
C GLU A 209 -3.18 -16.39 -8.85
N SER A 210 -3.91 -17.44 -8.53
CA SER A 210 -5.31 -17.28 -8.17
C SER A 210 -5.41 -16.50 -6.86
N PRO A 211 -6.49 -15.72 -6.64
CA PRO A 211 -6.79 -15.23 -5.32
C PRO A 211 -6.67 -16.38 -4.32
N ALA A 212 -6.07 -16.14 -3.17
CA ALA A 212 -6.15 -17.11 -2.09
C ALA A 212 -7.64 -17.41 -1.88
N ALA A 213 -7.99 -18.70 -1.84
CA ALA A 213 -9.35 -19.07 -1.49
C ALA A 213 -9.69 -18.42 -0.15
N PRO A 214 -10.88 -17.83 0.02
CA PRO A 214 -11.29 -17.28 1.30
C PRO A 214 -11.05 -18.32 2.39
N VAL A 215 -10.55 -17.89 3.55
CA VAL A 215 -10.39 -18.77 4.69
C VAL A 215 -11.80 -19.23 5.08
N THR A 216 -12.00 -20.55 5.16
CA THR A 216 -13.30 -21.11 5.55
C THR A 216 -13.63 -20.63 6.96
N ALA A 217 -14.79 -20.02 7.12
CA ALA A 217 -15.30 -19.65 8.43
C ALA A 217 -15.55 -20.90 9.26
N VAL A 218 -15.22 -20.87 10.54
CA VAL A 218 -15.41 -21.99 11.45
C VAL A 218 -16.68 -21.75 12.26
N LEU A 219 -17.69 -22.62 12.09
CA LEU A 219 -18.91 -22.58 12.89
C LEU A 219 -18.55 -22.81 14.36
N THR A 220 -18.96 -21.90 15.23
CA THR A 220 -18.73 -21.98 16.68
C THR A 220 -19.98 -22.28 17.47
N TYR A 221 -21.16 -22.12 16.88
CA TYR A 221 -22.44 -22.51 17.46
C TYR A 221 -23.49 -22.61 16.35
N PRO A 222 -24.40 -23.63 16.40
CA PRO A 222 -24.42 -24.74 17.34
C PRO A 222 -23.28 -25.73 17.07
N ASP A 223 -23.00 -26.58 18.06
CA ASP A 223 -22.07 -27.70 17.89
C ASP A 223 -22.57 -28.67 16.81
N ASN A 224 -21.65 -29.39 16.21
CA ASN A 224 -22.00 -30.40 15.23
C ASN A 224 -22.90 -31.47 15.84
N ASN A 225 -23.94 -31.85 15.13
CA ASN A 225 -25.02 -32.76 15.59
C ASN A 225 -25.85 -32.22 16.77
N ALA A 226 -25.85 -30.95 17.04
CA ALA A 226 -26.74 -30.38 18.06
C ALA A 226 -28.18 -30.36 17.62
N ASN A 227 -29.10 -30.57 18.58
CA ASN A 227 -30.50 -30.29 18.37
C ASN A 227 -30.78 -28.81 18.37
N ILE A 228 -31.30 -28.29 17.29
CA ILE A 228 -31.57 -26.86 17.13
C ILE A 228 -33.05 -26.57 17.14
N SER A 229 -33.43 -25.39 17.60
CA SER A 229 -34.80 -24.86 17.50
C SER A 229 -34.96 -24.03 16.22
N LYS A 230 -36.23 -23.69 15.90
CA LYS A 230 -36.52 -22.77 14.77
C LYS A 230 -35.90 -21.37 14.91
N ALA A 231 -35.45 -20.99 16.09
CA ALA A 231 -34.86 -19.68 16.38
C ALA A 231 -33.40 -19.80 16.87
N THR A 232 -32.67 -20.78 16.38
CA THR A 232 -31.27 -20.96 16.77
C THR A 232 -30.40 -19.85 16.15
N LEU A 233 -29.56 -19.23 16.98
CA LEU A 233 -28.56 -18.27 16.52
C LEU A 233 -27.31 -19.05 16.11
N PHE A 234 -27.03 -19.12 14.83
CA PHE A 234 -25.77 -19.64 14.32
C PHE A 234 -24.69 -18.60 14.50
N GLN A 235 -23.50 -19.03 14.89
CA GLN A 235 -22.34 -18.18 15.08
C GLN A 235 -21.08 -18.84 14.49
N TRP A 236 -20.19 -18.06 13.95
CA TRP A 236 -18.92 -18.53 13.41
C TRP A 236 -17.79 -17.58 13.76
N GLN A 237 -16.58 -18.11 13.76
CA GLN A 237 -15.38 -17.30 13.90
C GLN A 237 -15.19 -16.51 12.63
N GLY A 238 -15.04 -15.17 12.76
CA GLY A 238 -14.70 -14.31 11.63
C GLY A 238 -13.34 -14.65 11.05
N ALA A 239 -13.24 -14.57 9.74
CA ALA A 239 -11.99 -14.68 9.03
C ALA A 239 -11.46 -13.25 8.71
N PRO A 240 -10.15 -13.01 8.72
CA PRO A 240 -9.59 -11.73 8.27
C PRO A 240 -9.78 -11.58 6.76
N ASP A 241 -9.90 -10.36 6.31
CA ASP A 241 -9.91 -9.97 4.89
C ASP A 241 -11.05 -10.63 4.07
N VAL A 242 -12.23 -10.77 4.67
CA VAL A 242 -13.44 -11.22 3.98
C VAL A 242 -14.47 -10.09 3.92
N ASP A 243 -15.07 -9.90 2.75
CA ASP A 243 -16.07 -8.86 2.51
C ASP A 243 -17.45 -9.26 3.06
N CYS A 244 -17.80 -10.55 2.92
CA CYS A 244 -19.04 -11.12 3.42
C CYS A 244 -18.92 -12.60 3.70
N TYR A 245 -19.91 -13.15 4.40
CA TYR A 245 -20.11 -14.59 4.63
C TYR A 245 -21.34 -15.04 3.89
N ILE A 246 -21.30 -16.23 3.33
CA ILE A 246 -22.48 -16.92 2.82
C ILE A 246 -22.87 -17.98 3.83
N TRP A 247 -23.97 -17.74 4.54
CA TRP A 247 -24.57 -18.73 5.40
C TRP A 247 -25.56 -19.56 4.59
N GLN A 248 -25.47 -20.90 4.68
CA GLN A 248 -26.32 -21.81 3.96
C GLN A 248 -26.87 -22.88 4.89
N LEU A 249 -28.09 -23.31 4.63
CA LEU A 249 -28.74 -24.44 5.27
C LEU A 249 -29.23 -25.39 4.19
N SER A 250 -28.87 -26.66 4.30
CA SER A 250 -29.24 -27.69 3.30
C SER A 250 -29.84 -28.91 3.95
N ARG A 251 -30.62 -29.69 3.17
CA ARG A 251 -31.13 -31.00 3.57
C ARG A 251 -30.17 -32.14 3.28
N ASN A 252 -29.06 -31.87 2.65
CA ASN A 252 -28.02 -32.85 2.38
C ASN A 252 -26.60 -32.27 2.58
N SER A 253 -25.68 -33.14 2.89
CA SER A 253 -24.27 -32.77 3.16
C SER A 253 -23.50 -32.26 1.96
N GLN A 254 -24.00 -32.40 0.74
CA GLN A 254 -23.42 -31.90 -0.49
C GLN A 254 -23.89 -30.48 -0.82
N PHE A 255 -24.79 -29.91 -0.01
CA PHE A 255 -25.37 -28.58 -0.23
C PHE A 255 -26.04 -28.41 -1.61
N THR A 256 -26.61 -29.51 -2.15
CA THR A 256 -27.35 -29.49 -3.42
C THR A 256 -28.88 -29.29 -3.24
N ASP A 257 -29.37 -29.44 -2.01
CA ASP A 257 -30.80 -29.20 -1.64
C ASP A 257 -30.85 -28.09 -0.58
N LEU A 258 -30.62 -26.85 -1.01
CA LEU A 258 -30.59 -25.68 -0.13
C LEU A 258 -32.01 -25.33 0.36
N VAL A 259 -32.14 -25.16 1.65
CA VAL A 259 -33.33 -24.63 2.32
C VAL A 259 -33.27 -23.12 2.44
N ALA A 260 -32.07 -22.60 2.68
CA ALA A 260 -31.80 -21.18 2.76
C ALA A 260 -30.34 -20.85 2.34
N SER A 261 -30.15 -19.70 1.78
CA SER A 261 -28.85 -19.10 1.55
C SER A 261 -28.95 -17.60 1.83
N MET A 262 -28.03 -17.05 2.62
CA MET A 262 -28.02 -15.66 3.01
C MET A 262 -26.60 -15.13 2.97
N GLU A 263 -26.45 -13.98 2.39
CA GLU A 263 -25.20 -13.19 2.45
C GLU A 263 -25.27 -12.22 3.63
N THR A 264 -24.21 -12.12 4.41
CA THR A 264 -24.14 -11.26 5.60
C THR A 264 -22.71 -10.84 5.88
N THR A 265 -22.53 -9.66 6.42
CA THR A 265 -21.27 -9.16 6.97
C THR A 265 -21.07 -9.50 8.44
N ASP A 266 -22.15 -9.95 9.12
CA ASP A 266 -22.11 -10.37 10.51
C ASP A 266 -21.52 -11.79 10.66
N THR A 267 -20.98 -12.09 11.84
CA THR A 267 -20.49 -13.42 12.22
C THR A 267 -21.56 -14.26 12.93
N LYS A 268 -22.82 -13.93 12.74
CA LYS A 268 -23.98 -14.64 13.33
C LYS A 268 -25.21 -14.49 12.46
N TYR A 269 -26.08 -15.50 12.49
CA TYR A 269 -27.36 -15.49 11.80
C TYR A 269 -28.44 -16.26 12.59
N ASN A 270 -29.62 -15.70 12.67
CA ASN A 270 -30.74 -16.34 13.37
C ASN A 270 -31.62 -17.16 12.39
N SER A 271 -31.65 -18.46 12.55
CA SER A 271 -32.46 -19.35 11.72
C SER A 271 -33.96 -19.11 11.83
N GLY A 272 -34.44 -18.41 12.84
CA GLY A 272 -35.84 -18.01 12.99
C GLY A 272 -36.40 -17.17 11.83
N LEU A 273 -35.50 -16.59 11.03
CA LEU A 273 -35.85 -15.88 9.80
C LEU A 273 -36.10 -16.81 8.61
N VAL A 274 -35.81 -18.11 8.73
CA VAL A 274 -35.99 -19.10 7.68
C VAL A 274 -37.32 -19.83 7.87
N GLY A 275 -38.36 -19.42 7.15
CA GLY A 275 -39.70 -19.96 7.28
C GLY A 275 -39.89 -21.44 6.86
N SER A 276 -38.89 -22.07 6.26
CA SER A 276 -38.97 -23.42 5.69
C SER A 276 -38.28 -24.52 6.51
N ILE A 277 -37.82 -24.24 7.72
CA ILE A 277 -37.24 -25.23 8.65
C ILE A 277 -38.38 -26.08 9.22
N LYS A 278 -38.27 -27.40 9.04
CA LYS A 278 -39.23 -28.39 9.55
C LYS A 278 -38.73 -29.03 10.84
N GLU A 279 -39.68 -29.43 11.71
CA GLU A 279 -39.37 -30.21 12.90
C GLU A 279 -38.97 -31.65 12.52
N ASN A 280 -38.13 -32.27 13.34
CA ASN A 280 -37.64 -33.65 13.15
C ASN A 280 -36.95 -33.89 11.80
N ALA A 281 -36.27 -32.91 11.28
CA ALA A 281 -35.42 -32.98 10.07
C ALA A 281 -33.97 -32.70 10.40
N THR A 282 -33.06 -33.36 9.68
CA THR A 282 -31.62 -33.09 9.75
C THR A 282 -31.23 -32.05 8.70
N TYR A 283 -30.38 -31.13 9.09
CA TYR A 283 -29.84 -30.09 8.22
C TYR A 283 -28.32 -30.04 8.33
N TRP A 284 -27.70 -29.61 7.27
CA TRP A 284 -26.28 -29.38 7.15
C TRP A 284 -25.98 -27.91 6.91
#